data_afd43534d66c70cbf8de08cd7fd4fa0d
#
_entry.id   afd43534d66c70cbf8de08cd7fd4fa0d
#
_cell.length_a   1.000
_cell.length_b   1.000
_cell.length_c   1.000
_cell.angle_alpha   90.00
_cell.angle_beta   90.00
_cell.angle_gamma   90.00
#
_symmetry.space_group_name_H-M   'P 1'
#
loop_
_entity.id
_entity.type
_entity.pdbx_description
1 polymer ?
#
loop_
_entity_poly.entity_id
_entity_poly.type
_entity_poly.pdbx_seq_one_letter_code
_entity_poly.pdbx_strand_id
1 'polypeptide(L)'
;MSTYIRFIIVTVLSLFLFSTFFITNSLAQDVMLSKEDFLKTAFEEDIPKRKGLRFKGEVKETAQKIMGSNYKKIRMKYWRQDGKTAWILERIGKVKLITAGFIVESCRISSIHVLVYRETHGWEVKYPSFRDQFVGANMIGGSKLNKRIDGIAGATMSVNSMTKMAKLALTMHDLVPETNCT
;
A
#
# COMPACT_ATOMS: atom_id res chain seq x y z
N MET A 1 -22.22 6.07 59.68
CA MET A 1 -22.44 5.93 58.25
C MET A 1 -22.97 4.53 58.02
N SER A 2 -24.24 4.41 57.63
CA SER A 2 -25.02 3.16 57.62
C SER A 2 -24.38 2.11 56.69
N THR A 3 -24.39 0.85 57.12
CA THR A 3 -23.90 -0.31 56.37
C THR A 3 -24.45 -0.36 54.93
N TYR A 4 -25.68 0.12 54.74
CA TYR A 4 -26.35 0.24 53.43
C TYR A 4 -25.61 1.21 52.48
N ILE A 5 -25.11 2.33 52.96
CA ILE A 5 -24.39 3.30 52.14
C ILE A 5 -23.05 2.72 51.63
N ARG A 6 -22.38 1.92 52.47
CA ARG A 6 -21.14 1.23 52.06
C ARG A 6 -21.37 0.19 51.00
N PHE A 7 -22.46 -0.56 51.07
CA PHE A 7 -22.86 -1.54 50.07
C PHE A 7 -23.18 -0.88 48.72
N ILE A 8 -23.92 0.21 48.72
CA ILE A 8 -24.26 0.95 47.51
C ILE A 8 -23.01 1.53 46.85
N ILE A 9 -22.08 2.10 47.59
CA ILE A 9 -20.83 2.66 47.07
C ILE A 9 -19.97 1.56 46.45
N VAL A 10 -19.84 0.38 47.06
CA VAL A 10 -19.05 -0.73 46.53
C VAL A 10 -19.67 -1.30 45.26
N THR A 11 -21.00 -1.43 45.18
CA THR A 11 -21.68 -1.93 43.96
C THR A 11 -21.60 -0.93 42.81
N VAL A 12 -21.72 0.38 43.06
CA VAL A 12 -21.61 1.41 42.03
C VAL A 12 -20.16 1.51 41.53
N LEU A 13 -19.18 1.41 42.41
CA LEU A 13 -17.75 1.41 42.02
C LEU A 13 -17.38 0.18 41.21
N SER A 14 -17.93 -0.97 41.56
CA SER A 14 -17.75 -2.22 40.81
C SER A 14 -18.36 -2.16 39.42
N LEU A 15 -19.55 -1.60 39.25
CA LEU A 15 -20.18 -1.37 37.95
C LEU A 15 -19.39 -0.38 37.06
N PHE A 16 -18.80 0.66 37.70
CA PHE A 16 -18.01 1.65 36.97
C PHE A 16 -16.67 1.07 36.47
N LEU A 17 -16.02 0.22 37.25
CA LEU A 17 -14.79 -0.50 36.86
C LEU A 17 -15.05 -1.53 35.76
N PHE A 18 -16.24 -2.14 35.68
CA PHE A 18 -16.59 -3.09 34.65
C PHE A 18 -16.92 -2.42 33.31
N SER A 19 -17.40 -1.16 33.33
CA SER A 19 -17.77 -0.43 32.10
C SER A 19 -16.56 0.14 31.36
N THR A 20 -15.41 0.31 31.98
CA THR A 20 -14.19 0.83 31.33
C THR A 20 -13.39 -0.25 30.59
N PHE A 21 -13.75 -1.55 30.73
CA PHE A 21 -13.03 -2.64 30.09
C PHE A 21 -13.52 -2.98 28.66
N PHE A 22 -14.56 -2.30 28.17
CA PHE A 22 -15.18 -2.62 26.88
C PHE A 22 -14.89 -1.63 25.75
N ILE A 23 -13.97 -0.68 25.90
CA ILE A 23 -13.66 0.30 24.83
C ILE A 23 -12.21 0.13 24.36
N THR A 24 -11.86 -1.02 23.83
CA THR A 24 -10.70 -1.17 22.95
C THR A 24 -11.00 -2.17 21.84
N ASN A 25 -12.08 -1.95 21.10
CA ASN A 25 -12.11 -2.42 19.72
C ASN A 25 -11.32 -1.42 18.89
N SER A 26 -10.01 -1.40 19.08
CA SER A 26 -9.10 -0.90 18.08
C SER A 26 -9.38 -1.72 16.81
N LEU A 27 -9.86 -1.07 15.77
CA LEU A 27 -9.81 -1.60 14.41
C LEU A 27 -8.33 -1.84 14.10
N ALA A 28 -7.83 -3.00 14.49
CA ALA A 28 -6.49 -3.44 14.14
C ALA A 28 -6.45 -3.48 12.61
N GLN A 29 -5.92 -2.43 12.00
CA GLN A 29 -5.46 -2.51 10.63
C GLN A 29 -4.43 -3.62 10.59
N ASP A 30 -4.62 -4.62 9.74
CA ASP A 30 -3.60 -5.63 9.48
C ASP A 30 -2.40 -4.97 8.79
N VAL A 31 -1.57 -4.29 9.60
CA VAL A 31 -0.28 -3.75 9.17
C VAL A 31 0.65 -4.96 9.03
N MET A 32 1.00 -5.26 7.80
CA MET A 32 1.87 -6.39 7.46
C MET A 32 3.34 -5.98 7.49
N LEU A 33 3.63 -4.74 7.09
CA LEU A 33 4.96 -4.16 7.09
C LEU A 33 4.83 -2.66 7.32
N SER A 34 5.63 -2.10 8.23
CA SER A 34 5.65 -0.66 8.44
C SER A 34 6.23 0.06 7.23
N LYS A 35 5.92 1.34 7.09
CA LYS A 35 6.50 2.16 6.03
C LYS A 35 8.04 2.27 6.19
N GLU A 36 8.51 2.38 7.42
CA GLU A 36 9.92 2.47 7.75
C GLU A 36 10.66 1.19 7.33
N ASP A 37 10.13 0.03 7.71
CA ASP A 37 10.72 -1.27 7.35
C ASP A 37 10.71 -1.49 5.83
N PHE A 38 9.62 -1.08 5.15
CA PHE A 38 9.59 -1.11 3.68
C PHE A 38 10.69 -0.23 3.07
N LEU A 39 10.90 0.97 3.60
CA LEU A 39 11.95 1.86 3.09
C LEU A 39 13.35 1.34 3.41
N LYS A 40 13.55 0.69 4.57
CA LYS A 40 14.79 -0.04 4.86
C LYS A 40 15.03 -1.20 3.90
N THR A 41 13.99 -1.93 3.52
CA THR A 41 14.09 -2.97 2.47
C THR A 41 14.56 -2.39 1.13
N ALA A 42 14.17 -1.15 0.81
CA ALA A 42 14.53 -0.50 -0.44
C ALA A 42 15.93 0.12 -0.42
N PHE A 43 16.33 0.75 0.69
CA PHE A 43 17.50 1.64 0.77
C PHE A 43 18.42 1.32 1.95
N GLU A 44 18.19 0.20 2.61
CA GLU A 44 18.93 -0.18 3.83
C GLU A 44 18.79 0.90 4.93
N GLU A 45 19.90 1.28 5.58
CA GLU A 45 19.88 2.30 6.65
C GLU A 45 19.89 3.75 6.13
N ASP A 46 20.29 3.98 4.86
CA ASP A 46 20.39 5.33 4.27
C ASP A 46 19.12 5.67 3.46
N ILE A 47 18.02 5.88 4.16
CA ILE A 47 16.75 6.23 3.54
C ILE A 47 16.79 7.66 2.96
N PRO A 48 16.70 7.84 1.64
CA PRO A 48 16.82 9.16 1.02
C PRO A 48 15.63 10.07 1.38
N LYS A 49 15.82 11.37 1.21
CA LYS A 49 14.74 12.35 1.42
C LYS A 49 13.58 12.10 0.48
N ARG A 50 12.36 12.13 1.05
CA ARG A 50 11.11 11.99 0.32
C ARG A 50 10.93 13.11 -0.71
N LYS A 51 10.69 12.73 -1.96
CA LYS A 51 10.39 13.61 -3.09
C LYS A 51 8.89 13.57 -3.42
N GLY A 52 8.45 14.45 -4.31
CA GLY A 52 7.05 14.52 -4.73
C GLY A 52 6.93 14.76 -6.23
N LEU A 53 6.24 13.87 -6.92
CA LEU A 53 5.88 14.00 -8.33
C LEU A 53 4.49 14.65 -8.44
N ARG A 54 4.37 15.76 -9.16
CA ARG A 54 3.08 16.42 -9.41
C ARG A 54 2.40 15.80 -10.63
N PHE A 55 1.11 15.56 -10.51
CA PHE A 55 0.26 15.11 -11.62
C PHE A 55 -0.24 16.32 -12.41
N LYS A 56 0.51 16.69 -13.46
CA LYS A 56 0.16 17.73 -14.43
C LYS A 56 0.40 17.21 -15.85
N GLY A 57 -0.37 17.69 -16.84
CA GLY A 57 -0.20 17.32 -18.23
C GLY A 57 -0.13 15.82 -18.43
N GLU A 58 0.86 15.35 -19.17
CA GLU A 58 1.09 13.95 -19.54
C GLU A 58 1.14 12.99 -18.33
N VAL A 59 1.79 13.39 -17.22
CA VAL A 59 1.86 12.58 -15.99
C VAL A 59 0.46 12.26 -15.46
N LYS A 60 -0.45 13.26 -15.48
CA LYS A 60 -1.83 13.08 -15.04
C LYS A 60 -2.61 12.17 -16.00
N GLU A 61 -2.49 12.40 -17.28
CA GLU A 61 -3.20 11.62 -18.30
C GLU A 61 -2.76 10.16 -18.26
N THR A 62 -1.47 9.90 -18.18
CA THR A 62 -0.91 8.55 -18.08
C THR A 62 -1.35 7.85 -16.80
N ALA A 63 -1.33 8.54 -15.67
CA ALA A 63 -1.86 7.99 -14.42
C ALA A 63 -3.36 7.67 -14.52
N GLN A 64 -4.15 8.50 -15.19
CA GLN A 64 -5.58 8.25 -15.39
C GLN A 64 -5.85 7.10 -16.37
N LYS A 65 -5.05 6.91 -17.42
CA LYS A 65 -5.13 5.74 -18.30
C LYS A 65 -4.94 4.44 -17.53
N ILE A 66 -4.00 4.41 -16.60
CA ILE A 66 -3.68 3.21 -15.79
C ILE A 66 -4.72 2.99 -14.68
N MET A 67 -5.00 4.03 -13.91
CA MET A 67 -5.76 3.93 -12.68
C MET A 67 -7.27 4.09 -12.87
N GLY A 68 -7.68 4.69 -13.98
CA GLY A 68 -9.06 5.07 -14.29
C GLY A 68 -9.25 6.59 -14.28
N SER A 69 -10.22 7.10 -15.07
CA SER A 69 -10.47 8.54 -15.27
C SER A 69 -10.80 9.30 -13.98
N ASN A 70 -11.32 8.61 -12.97
CA ASN A 70 -11.63 9.18 -11.66
C ASN A 70 -10.41 9.27 -10.72
N TYR A 71 -9.20 8.95 -11.18
CA TYR A 71 -7.99 9.09 -10.38
C TYR A 71 -7.63 10.58 -10.22
N LYS A 72 -7.90 11.11 -9.03
CA LYS A 72 -7.82 12.56 -8.74
C LYS A 72 -6.59 12.95 -7.90
N LYS A 73 -5.61 12.06 -7.76
CA LYS A 73 -4.39 12.46 -7.01
C LYS A 73 -3.70 13.63 -7.72
N ILE A 74 -3.28 14.62 -6.92
CA ILE A 74 -2.58 15.82 -7.40
C ILE A 74 -1.06 15.62 -7.30
N ARG A 75 -0.63 14.79 -6.38
CA ARG A 75 0.79 14.55 -6.09
C ARG A 75 0.99 13.14 -5.59
N MET A 76 2.12 12.53 -5.97
CA MET A 76 2.59 11.25 -5.45
C MET A 76 3.92 11.46 -4.73
N LYS A 77 4.10 10.77 -3.62
CA LYS A 77 5.34 10.76 -2.84
C LYS A 77 6.16 9.56 -3.26
N TYR A 78 7.48 9.76 -3.36
CA TYR A 78 8.44 8.70 -3.68
C TYR A 78 9.79 8.97 -3.01
N TRP A 79 10.62 7.95 -2.95
CA TRP A 79 12.00 7.97 -2.52
C TRP A 79 12.87 7.49 -3.66
N ARG A 80 14.05 8.08 -3.82
CA ARG A 80 14.97 7.73 -4.90
C ARG A 80 16.42 7.86 -4.48
N GLN A 81 17.21 6.86 -4.84
CA GLN A 81 18.65 6.80 -4.67
C GLN A 81 19.22 5.87 -5.75
N ASP A 82 20.31 6.24 -6.38
CA ASP A 82 21.10 5.41 -7.32
C ASP A 82 20.28 4.70 -8.39
N GLY A 83 19.36 5.42 -9.05
CA GLY A 83 18.48 4.87 -10.06
C GLY A 83 17.33 4.00 -9.54
N LYS A 84 17.30 3.69 -8.27
CA LYS A 84 16.23 2.97 -7.59
C LYS A 84 15.15 3.92 -7.09
N THR A 85 13.89 3.53 -7.18
CA THR A 85 12.76 4.27 -6.61
C THR A 85 11.87 3.37 -5.76
N ALA A 86 11.34 3.94 -4.66
CA ALA A 86 10.33 3.29 -3.83
C ALA A 86 9.04 4.11 -3.83
N TRP A 87 7.92 3.43 -4.05
CA TRP A 87 6.58 3.99 -4.16
C TRP A 87 5.64 3.33 -3.16
N ILE A 88 4.89 4.11 -2.41
CA ILE A 88 3.81 3.59 -1.57
C ILE A 88 2.50 4.05 -2.19
N LEU A 89 1.73 3.09 -2.67
CA LEU A 89 0.50 3.29 -3.42
C LEU A 89 -0.69 2.69 -2.71
N GLU A 90 -1.85 3.25 -2.99
CA GLU A 90 -3.12 2.78 -2.43
C GLU A 90 -4.16 2.68 -3.51
N ARG A 91 -4.92 1.58 -3.48
CA ARG A 91 -6.08 1.37 -4.34
C ARG A 91 -7.10 0.49 -3.61
N ILE A 92 -8.38 0.75 -3.90
CA ILE A 92 -9.47 -0.13 -3.42
C ILE A 92 -9.32 -1.49 -4.12
N GLY A 93 -9.29 -2.56 -3.33
CA GLY A 93 -9.42 -3.92 -3.81
C GLY A 93 -10.87 -4.17 -4.27
N LYS A 94 -11.65 -4.83 -3.45
CA LYS A 94 -13.09 -4.98 -3.68
C LYS A 94 -13.90 -3.90 -2.96
N VAL A 95 -13.63 -3.66 -1.69
CA VAL A 95 -14.38 -2.74 -0.82
C VAL A 95 -13.45 -1.77 -0.09
N LYS A 96 -12.29 -2.25 0.38
CA LYS A 96 -11.38 -1.49 1.22
C LYS A 96 -10.04 -1.22 0.50
N LEU A 97 -9.24 -0.32 1.07
CA LEU A 97 -7.94 0.05 0.53
C LEU A 97 -6.90 -1.04 0.80
N ILE A 98 -6.15 -1.37 -0.24
CA ILE A 98 -4.87 -2.08 -0.18
C ILE A 98 -3.77 -1.03 -0.27
N THR A 99 -2.86 -0.99 0.70
CA THR A 99 -1.64 -0.18 0.66
C THR A 99 -0.47 -1.09 0.32
N ALA A 100 0.24 -0.80 -0.76
CA ALA A 100 1.36 -1.60 -1.20
C ALA A 100 2.58 -0.73 -1.53
N GLY A 101 3.76 -1.26 -1.23
CA GLY A 101 5.05 -0.69 -1.57
C GLY A 101 5.64 -1.38 -2.79
N PHE A 102 6.21 -0.59 -3.71
CA PHE A 102 6.84 -1.05 -4.95
C PHE A 102 8.26 -0.50 -5.01
N ILE A 103 9.23 -1.37 -5.18
CA ILE A 103 10.62 -0.99 -5.44
C ILE A 103 10.87 -1.22 -6.93
N VAL A 104 11.32 -0.17 -7.63
CA VAL A 104 11.65 -0.21 -9.05
C VAL A 104 13.11 0.16 -9.21
N GLU A 105 13.85 -0.66 -9.92
CA GLU A 105 15.27 -0.51 -10.22
C GLU A 105 15.54 -1.00 -11.62
N SER A 106 16.41 -0.32 -12.37
CA SER A 106 16.70 -0.67 -13.76
C SER A 106 15.43 -0.88 -14.59
N CYS A 107 14.41 -0.01 -14.38
CA CYS A 107 13.13 0.00 -15.09
C CYS A 107 12.29 -1.29 -14.93
N ARG A 108 12.58 -2.05 -13.90
CA ARG A 108 11.88 -3.29 -13.54
C ARG A 108 11.44 -3.25 -12.09
N ILE A 109 10.37 -3.96 -11.79
CA ILE A 109 10.01 -4.18 -10.39
C ILE A 109 11.05 -5.11 -9.76
N SER A 110 11.75 -4.59 -8.76
CA SER A 110 12.69 -5.35 -7.92
C SER A 110 11.93 -6.11 -6.82
N SER A 111 10.97 -5.48 -6.16
CA SER A 111 10.13 -6.16 -5.18
C SER A 111 8.78 -5.45 -4.95
N ILE A 112 7.81 -6.18 -4.41
CA ILE A 112 6.51 -5.66 -3.97
C ILE A 112 6.22 -6.15 -2.55
N HIS A 113 5.70 -5.23 -1.73
CA HIS A 113 5.27 -5.54 -0.37
C HIS A 113 3.86 -5.01 -0.13
N VAL A 114 2.98 -5.82 0.42
CA VAL A 114 1.70 -5.33 0.95
C VAL A 114 1.96 -4.78 2.34
N LEU A 115 1.75 -3.48 2.52
CA LEU A 115 2.02 -2.79 3.79
C LEU A 115 0.80 -2.85 4.71
N VAL A 116 -0.38 -2.59 4.16
CA VAL A 116 -1.64 -2.67 4.92
C VAL A 116 -2.70 -3.32 4.06
N TYR A 117 -3.32 -4.35 4.59
CA TYR A 117 -4.41 -5.08 3.96
C TYR A 117 -5.67 -4.95 4.81
N ARG A 118 -6.74 -4.39 4.23
CA ARG A 118 -7.98 -4.10 4.95
C ARG A 118 -9.17 -4.90 4.43
N GLU A 119 -8.97 -5.64 3.33
CA GLU A 119 -10.01 -6.50 2.76
C GLU A 119 -10.19 -7.78 3.57
N THR A 120 -11.41 -8.33 3.55
CA THR A 120 -11.72 -9.59 4.22
C THR A 120 -11.46 -10.82 3.34
N HIS A 121 -11.34 -10.63 2.02
CA HIS A 121 -11.13 -11.70 1.03
C HIS A 121 -10.00 -11.33 0.08
N GLY A 122 -9.39 -12.34 -0.55
CA GLY A 122 -8.29 -12.13 -1.49
C GLY A 122 -6.98 -11.78 -0.80
N TRP A 123 -6.82 -12.24 0.43
CA TRP A 123 -5.63 -12.02 1.27
C TRP A 123 -4.38 -12.71 0.71
N GLU A 124 -4.53 -13.58 -0.26
CA GLU A 124 -3.45 -14.27 -0.95
C GLU A 124 -2.54 -13.29 -1.71
N VAL A 125 -3.01 -12.09 -2.05
CA VAL A 125 -2.17 -11.03 -2.65
C VAL A 125 -1.04 -10.57 -1.72
N LYS A 126 -1.12 -10.89 -0.43
CA LYS A 126 -0.07 -10.63 0.56
C LYS A 126 1.12 -11.59 0.44
N TYR A 127 0.90 -12.79 -0.08
CA TYR A 127 1.91 -13.84 -0.06
C TYR A 127 2.96 -13.66 -1.14
N PRO A 128 4.20 -14.11 -0.87
CA PRO A 128 5.27 -14.12 -1.85
C PRO A 128 4.85 -14.78 -3.17
N SER A 129 4.17 -15.93 -3.12
CA SER A 129 3.72 -16.68 -4.30
C SER A 129 2.91 -15.84 -5.31
N PHE A 130 2.18 -14.83 -4.86
CA PHE A 130 1.52 -13.87 -5.74
C PHE A 130 2.42 -12.68 -6.08
N ARG A 131 3.05 -12.06 -5.09
CA ARG A 131 3.83 -10.82 -5.26
C ARG A 131 5.06 -11.03 -6.15
N ASP A 132 5.70 -12.17 -6.06
CA ASP A 132 6.94 -12.49 -6.78
C ASP A 132 6.72 -12.66 -8.28
N GLN A 133 5.46 -12.85 -8.73
CA GLN A 133 5.13 -12.82 -10.15
C GLN A 133 5.48 -11.48 -10.81
N PHE A 134 5.45 -10.39 -10.05
CA PHE A 134 5.78 -9.06 -10.55
C PHE A 134 7.28 -8.78 -10.63
N VAL A 135 8.11 -9.56 -9.93
CA VAL A 135 9.57 -9.35 -9.92
C VAL A 135 10.11 -9.48 -11.34
N GLY A 136 10.90 -8.51 -11.76
CA GLY A 136 11.44 -8.42 -13.13
C GLY A 136 10.43 -7.90 -14.18
N ALA A 137 9.19 -7.58 -13.78
CA ALA A 137 8.23 -6.97 -14.68
C ALA A 137 8.66 -5.55 -15.09
N ASN A 138 8.45 -5.21 -16.36
CA ASN A 138 8.59 -3.87 -16.90
C ASN A 138 7.40 -3.52 -17.81
N MET A 139 7.32 -2.27 -18.23
CA MET A 139 6.28 -1.80 -19.16
C MET A 139 6.68 -2.08 -20.60
N ILE A 140 5.72 -2.56 -21.41
CA ILE A 140 5.84 -2.68 -22.87
C ILE A 140 4.72 -1.91 -23.54
N GLY A 141 5.06 -1.17 -24.60
CA GLY A 141 4.10 -0.35 -25.36
C GLY A 141 3.34 0.66 -24.49
N GLY A 142 3.93 1.10 -23.37
CA GLY A 142 3.39 2.12 -22.49
C GLY A 142 2.10 1.73 -21.71
N SER A 143 1.59 0.50 -21.86
CA SER A 143 0.30 0.13 -21.25
C SER A 143 0.22 -1.26 -20.63
N LYS A 144 1.11 -2.16 -21.00
CA LYS A 144 1.08 -3.57 -20.55
C LYS A 144 2.35 -3.93 -19.79
N LEU A 145 2.24 -4.89 -18.88
CA LEU A 145 3.42 -5.56 -18.32
C LEU A 145 3.93 -6.58 -19.33
N ASN A 146 5.24 -6.79 -19.39
CA ASN A 146 5.89 -7.84 -20.18
C ASN A 146 5.62 -9.26 -19.64
N LYS A 147 4.99 -9.36 -18.47
CA LYS A 147 4.64 -10.62 -17.81
C LYS A 147 3.14 -10.71 -17.60
N ARG A 148 2.59 -11.90 -17.74
CA ARG A 148 1.24 -12.21 -17.28
C ARG A 148 1.28 -12.39 -15.77
N ILE A 149 0.31 -11.81 -15.08
CA ILE A 149 0.08 -12.02 -13.66
C ILE A 149 -1.13 -12.92 -13.50
N ASP A 150 -0.93 -14.06 -12.88
CA ASP A 150 -2.01 -15.03 -12.67
C ASP A 150 -3.01 -14.50 -11.65
N GLY A 151 -4.26 -14.82 -11.89
CA GLY A 151 -5.36 -14.43 -11.02
C GLY A 151 -5.43 -15.29 -9.76
N ILE A 152 -6.19 -14.80 -8.80
CA ILE A 152 -6.55 -15.53 -7.58
C ILE A 152 -8.07 -15.71 -7.63
N ALA A 153 -8.54 -16.94 -7.49
CA ALA A 153 -9.99 -17.24 -7.46
C ALA A 153 -10.66 -16.44 -6.33
N GLY A 154 -11.74 -15.72 -6.66
CA GLY A 154 -12.45 -14.86 -5.70
C GLY A 154 -11.77 -13.52 -5.37
N ALA A 155 -10.55 -13.24 -5.90
CA ALA A 155 -9.79 -12.04 -5.60
C ALA A 155 -9.47 -11.15 -6.82
N THR A 156 -10.20 -11.27 -7.93
CA THR A 156 -9.96 -10.56 -9.19
C THR A 156 -9.77 -9.05 -9.00
N MET A 157 -10.56 -8.43 -8.14
CA MET A 157 -10.47 -6.98 -7.90
C MET A 157 -9.16 -6.59 -7.20
N SER A 158 -8.70 -7.39 -6.24
CA SER A 158 -7.42 -7.17 -5.54
C SER A 158 -6.25 -7.38 -6.48
N VAL A 159 -6.26 -8.44 -7.29
CA VAL A 159 -5.25 -8.71 -8.34
C VAL A 159 -5.18 -7.54 -9.34
N ASN A 160 -6.32 -7.08 -9.85
CA ASN A 160 -6.39 -5.92 -10.75
C ASN A 160 -5.84 -4.65 -10.10
N SER A 161 -6.12 -4.44 -8.82
CA SER A 161 -5.63 -3.27 -8.08
C SER A 161 -4.12 -3.32 -7.89
N MET A 162 -3.55 -4.47 -7.52
CA MET A 162 -2.11 -4.67 -7.44
C MET A 162 -1.44 -4.47 -8.80
N THR A 163 -2.00 -5.04 -9.87
CA THR A 163 -1.47 -4.89 -11.24
C THR A 163 -1.48 -3.43 -11.71
N LYS A 164 -2.55 -2.68 -11.43
CA LYS A 164 -2.62 -1.26 -11.76
C LYS A 164 -1.61 -0.43 -10.98
N MET A 165 -1.44 -0.72 -9.68
CA MET A 165 -0.43 -0.03 -8.87
C MET A 165 0.99 -0.36 -9.35
N ALA A 166 1.27 -1.60 -9.75
CA ALA A 166 2.56 -1.99 -10.32
C ALA A 166 2.86 -1.22 -11.61
N LYS A 167 1.89 -1.16 -12.55
CA LYS A 167 2.02 -0.37 -13.78
C LYS A 167 2.26 1.11 -13.47
N LEU A 168 1.53 1.67 -12.51
CA LEU A 168 1.70 3.07 -12.12
C LEU A 168 3.10 3.32 -11.56
N ALA A 169 3.62 2.45 -10.68
CA ALA A 169 4.96 2.57 -10.12
C ALA A 169 6.04 2.56 -11.20
N LEU A 170 5.96 1.61 -12.15
CA LEU A 170 6.88 1.52 -13.30
C LEU A 170 6.83 2.77 -14.18
N THR A 171 5.62 3.21 -14.55
CA THR A 171 5.45 4.40 -15.39
C THR A 171 5.92 5.67 -14.69
N MET A 172 5.64 5.81 -13.40
CA MET A 172 6.11 6.99 -12.65
C MET A 172 7.62 6.95 -12.43
N HIS A 173 8.22 5.77 -12.32
CA HIS A 173 9.67 5.60 -12.29
C HIS A 173 10.31 6.14 -13.57
N ASP A 174 9.78 5.80 -14.74
CA ASP A 174 10.26 6.28 -16.04
C ASP A 174 10.17 7.81 -16.19
N LEU A 175 9.19 8.44 -15.56
CA LEU A 175 8.97 9.90 -15.58
C LEU A 175 9.78 10.67 -14.52
N VAL A 176 10.53 9.98 -13.67
CA VAL A 176 11.39 10.61 -12.66
C VAL A 176 12.77 10.85 -13.27
N PRO A 177 13.38 12.04 -13.08
CA PRO A 177 14.73 12.31 -13.56
C PRO A 177 15.76 11.30 -13.05
N GLU A 178 16.77 10.98 -13.87
CA GLU A 178 17.91 10.13 -13.51
C GLU A 178 17.56 8.65 -13.27
N THR A 179 16.43 8.14 -13.77
CA THR A 179 16.10 6.71 -13.75
C THR A 179 16.41 5.99 -15.05
N ASN A 180 16.56 6.75 -16.17
CA ASN A 180 17.01 6.30 -17.50
C ASN A 180 16.46 4.94 -17.94
N CYS A 181 15.17 4.89 -18.27
CA CYS A 181 14.52 3.69 -18.81
C CYS A 181 14.55 3.58 -20.35
N THR A 182 15.35 4.40 -21.01
CA THR A 182 15.58 4.38 -22.48
C THR A 182 16.69 3.44 -22.88
#